data_7d5c6468783a72df2b91bdc6eb86a5fe
#
_entry.id   7d5c6468783a72df2b91bdc6eb86a5fe
#
_cell.length_a   1.000
_cell.length_b   1.000
_cell.length_c   1.000
_cell.angle_alpha   90.00
_cell.angle_beta   90.00
_cell.angle_gamma   90.00
#
_symmetry.space_group_name_H-M   'P 1'
#
loop_
_entity.id
_entity.type
_entity.pdbx_description
1 polymer ?
#
loop_
_entity_poly.entity_id
_entity_poly.type
_entity_poly.pdbx_seq_one_letter_code
_entity_poly.pdbx_strand_id
1 'polypeptide(L)'
;MKKLNLIRRQVIKLRQRNGWSQEEFAVRLQLAGWHNATRSTVSKIEGGSIGIAEYDLLFIATALRVHFVDLFPEIDWQRPMDETIHQYIPQELHDFAPESEPT
;
A
#
# COMPACT_ATOMS: atom_id res chain seq x y z
N MET A 1 4.24 10.05 -15.12
CA MET A 1 4.58 10.11 -13.70
C MET A 1 4.41 8.75 -13.05
N LYS A 2 5.34 8.39 -12.18
CA LYS A 2 5.29 7.10 -11.55
C LYS A 2 4.29 7.11 -10.41
N LYS A 3 3.42 6.17 -10.35
CA LYS A 3 2.51 6.04 -9.23
C LYS A 3 3.24 5.44 -8.04
N LEU A 4 2.89 5.90 -6.86
CA LEU A 4 3.56 5.45 -5.66
C LEU A 4 2.67 4.53 -4.85
N ASN A 5 3.30 3.59 -4.21
CA ASN A 5 2.61 2.58 -3.43
C ASN A 5 3.54 2.21 -2.28
N LEU A 6 3.32 2.85 -1.14
CA LEU A 6 4.15 2.64 0.04
C LEU A 6 4.02 1.25 0.61
N ILE A 7 2.94 0.57 0.30
CA ILE A 7 2.64 -0.69 0.97
C ILE A 7 3.18 -1.92 0.24
N ARG A 8 3.78 -1.73 -0.94
CA ARG A 8 4.13 -2.87 -1.77
C ARG A 8 5.00 -3.93 -1.09
N ARG A 9 6.02 -3.48 -0.39
CA ARG A 9 6.94 -4.42 0.25
C ARG A 9 6.27 -5.19 1.37
N GLN A 10 5.44 -4.50 2.14
CA GLN A 10 4.75 -5.14 3.25
C GLN A 10 3.71 -6.12 2.73
N VAL A 11 3.04 -5.78 1.65
CA VAL A 11 2.06 -6.69 1.03
C VAL A 11 2.74 -7.97 0.57
N ILE A 12 3.89 -7.84 -0.09
CA ILE A 12 4.64 -9.02 -0.53
C ILE A 12 5.00 -9.88 0.69
N LYS A 13 5.51 -9.25 1.73
CA LYS A 13 5.94 -9.95 2.92
C LYS A 13 4.78 -10.68 3.59
N LEU A 14 3.64 -10.02 3.71
CA LEU A 14 2.48 -10.62 4.35
C LEU A 14 1.90 -11.75 3.50
N ARG A 15 1.87 -11.56 2.18
CA ARG A 15 1.42 -12.64 1.30
C ARG A 15 2.31 -13.87 1.44
N GLN A 16 3.63 -13.64 1.42
CA GLN A 16 4.58 -14.75 1.52
C GLN A 16 4.50 -15.42 2.88
N ARG A 17 4.27 -14.64 3.93
CA ARG A 17 4.09 -15.20 5.26
C ARG A 17 2.91 -16.15 5.32
N ASN A 18 1.86 -15.85 4.56
CA ASN A 18 0.70 -16.72 4.50
C ASN A 18 0.90 -17.90 3.55
N GLY A 19 2.02 -17.95 2.84
CA GLY A 19 2.29 -19.03 1.90
C GLY A 19 1.46 -18.96 0.63
N TRP A 20 0.96 -17.79 0.28
CA TRP A 20 0.08 -17.65 -0.88
C TRP A 20 0.85 -17.25 -2.11
N SER A 21 0.44 -17.84 -3.25
CA SER A 21 0.88 -17.34 -4.55
C SER A 21 0.15 -16.03 -4.84
N GLN A 22 0.58 -15.34 -5.89
CA GLN A 22 -0.14 -14.14 -6.32
C GLN A 22 -1.57 -14.48 -6.74
N GLU A 23 -1.75 -15.64 -7.35
CA GLU A 23 -3.09 -16.07 -7.74
C GLU A 23 -3.97 -16.33 -6.53
N GLU A 24 -3.43 -16.98 -5.52
CA GLU A 24 -4.19 -17.25 -4.30
C GLU A 24 -4.56 -15.94 -3.59
N PHE A 25 -3.65 -14.99 -3.57
CA PHE A 25 -3.93 -13.71 -2.97
C PHE A 25 -5.03 -12.99 -3.75
N ALA A 26 -5.02 -13.08 -5.09
CA ALA A 26 -6.06 -12.48 -5.89
C ALA A 26 -7.45 -13.02 -5.51
N VAL A 27 -7.54 -14.33 -5.27
CA VAL A 27 -8.79 -14.93 -4.83
C VAL A 27 -9.21 -14.36 -3.47
N ARG A 28 -8.26 -14.19 -2.56
CA ARG A 28 -8.56 -13.61 -1.26
C ARG A 28 -9.04 -12.17 -1.38
N LEU A 29 -8.47 -11.42 -2.31
CA LEU A 29 -8.93 -10.06 -2.56
C LEU A 29 -10.36 -10.05 -3.08
N GLN A 30 -10.70 -10.98 -3.97
CA GLN A 30 -12.04 -11.09 -4.48
C GLN A 30 -13.02 -11.36 -3.34
N LEU A 31 -12.67 -12.28 -2.46
CA LEU A 31 -13.51 -12.61 -1.32
C LEU A 31 -13.66 -11.45 -0.35
N ALA A 32 -12.68 -10.59 -0.29
CA ALA A 32 -12.72 -9.42 0.59
C ALA A 32 -13.54 -8.27 0.00
N GLY A 33 -13.92 -8.36 -1.27
CA GLY A 33 -14.76 -7.34 -1.89
C GLY A 33 -14.18 -6.74 -3.17
N TRP A 34 -12.95 -7.04 -3.49
CA TRP A 34 -12.32 -6.54 -4.72
C TRP A 34 -12.62 -7.52 -5.83
N HIS A 35 -13.84 -7.46 -6.33
CA HIS A 35 -14.39 -8.52 -7.20
C HIS A 35 -13.61 -8.72 -8.50
N ASN A 36 -12.96 -7.67 -9.00
CA ASN A 36 -12.23 -7.75 -10.26
C ASN A 36 -10.75 -8.05 -10.07
N ALA A 37 -10.32 -8.35 -8.86
CA ALA A 37 -8.90 -8.59 -8.63
C ALA A 37 -8.45 -9.86 -9.34
N THR A 38 -7.30 -9.79 -10.00
CA THR A 38 -6.72 -10.93 -10.68
C THR A 38 -5.25 -11.00 -10.26
N ARG A 39 -4.56 -12.04 -10.73
CA ARG A 39 -3.14 -12.14 -10.50
C ARG A 39 -2.42 -10.89 -11.01
N SER A 40 -2.90 -10.35 -12.13
CA SER A 40 -2.32 -9.12 -12.69
C SER A 40 -2.47 -7.95 -11.72
N THR A 41 -3.62 -7.87 -11.02
CA THR A 41 -3.85 -6.84 -10.01
C THR A 41 -2.79 -6.96 -8.91
N VAL A 42 -2.59 -8.16 -8.41
CA VAL A 42 -1.61 -8.41 -7.35
C VAL A 42 -0.20 -8.05 -7.84
N SER A 43 0.12 -8.46 -9.04
CA SER A 43 1.42 -8.17 -9.62
C SER A 43 1.68 -6.67 -9.71
N LYS A 44 0.66 -5.90 -10.07
CA LYS A 44 0.78 -4.44 -10.18
C LYS A 44 0.93 -3.80 -8.79
N ILE A 45 0.19 -4.30 -7.81
CA ILE A 45 0.32 -3.79 -6.44
C ILE A 45 1.75 -4.05 -5.94
N GLU A 46 2.22 -5.27 -6.12
CA GLU A 46 3.54 -5.66 -5.60
C GLU A 46 4.68 -5.03 -6.39
N GLY A 47 4.44 -4.74 -7.65
CA GLY A 47 5.43 -4.07 -8.48
C GLY A 47 5.43 -2.57 -8.32
N GLY A 48 4.46 -2.02 -7.61
CA GLY A 48 4.39 -0.58 -7.40
C GLY A 48 3.94 0.18 -8.63
N SER A 49 3.32 -0.50 -9.60
CA SER A 49 2.97 0.16 -10.87
C SER A 49 1.58 0.77 -10.87
N ILE A 50 0.82 0.60 -9.78
CA ILE A 50 -0.48 1.27 -9.67
C ILE A 50 -0.56 1.99 -8.33
N GLY A 51 -1.35 3.03 -8.31
CA GLY A 51 -1.69 3.68 -7.05
C GLY A 51 -2.72 2.86 -6.31
N ILE A 52 -2.82 3.09 -5.03
CA ILE A 52 -3.74 2.36 -4.16
C ILE A 52 -4.81 3.32 -3.66
N ALA A 53 -6.05 3.03 -3.98
CA ALA A 53 -7.17 3.83 -3.49
C ALA A 53 -7.50 3.44 -2.06
N GLU A 54 -8.26 4.28 -1.39
CA GLU A 54 -8.65 4.03 0.00
C GLU A 54 -9.34 2.69 0.17
N TYR A 55 -10.28 2.39 -0.72
CA TYR A 55 -11.00 1.13 -0.64
C TYR A 55 -10.10 -0.06 -0.88
N ASP A 56 -9.10 0.11 -1.75
CA ASP A 56 -8.16 -0.95 -2.03
C ASP A 56 -7.38 -1.32 -0.78
N LEU A 57 -7.03 -0.34 0.02
CA LEU A 57 -6.34 -0.59 1.29
C LEU A 57 -7.20 -1.47 2.20
N LEU A 58 -8.48 -1.20 2.25
CA LEU A 58 -9.38 -1.97 3.10
C LEU A 58 -9.51 -3.40 2.59
N PHE A 59 -9.61 -3.59 1.28
CA PHE A 59 -9.70 -4.93 0.72
C PHE A 59 -8.42 -5.72 0.98
N ILE A 60 -7.27 -5.06 0.82
CA ILE A 60 -5.99 -5.72 1.03
C ILE A 60 -5.82 -6.11 2.49
N ALA A 61 -6.12 -5.20 3.41
CA ALA A 61 -6.02 -5.50 4.83
C ALA A 61 -6.97 -6.61 5.23
N THR A 62 -8.19 -6.59 4.70
CA THR A 62 -9.18 -7.63 4.98
C THR A 62 -8.69 -8.99 4.48
N ALA A 63 -8.16 -9.03 3.26
CA ALA A 63 -7.69 -10.27 2.67
C ALA A 63 -6.52 -10.85 3.46
N LEU A 64 -5.65 -9.98 3.96
CA LEU A 64 -4.47 -10.40 4.72
C LEU A 64 -4.77 -10.57 6.21
N ARG A 65 -5.98 -10.17 6.65
CA ARG A 65 -6.41 -10.27 8.04
C ARG A 65 -5.49 -9.48 8.98
N VAL A 66 -5.17 -8.27 8.57
CA VAL A 66 -4.36 -7.36 9.38
C VAL A 66 -5.08 -6.02 9.45
N HIS A 67 -4.65 -5.17 10.36
CA HIS A 67 -5.14 -3.80 10.40
C HIS A 67 -4.50 -3.06 9.24
N PHE A 68 -5.21 -2.06 8.69
CA PHE A 68 -4.66 -1.36 7.52
C PHE A 68 -3.32 -0.69 7.86
N VAL A 69 -3.09 -0.30 9.10
CA VAL A 69 -1.84 0.33 9.48
C VAL A 69 -0.66 -0.64 9.34
N ASP A 70 -0.93 -1.94 9.42
CA ASP A 70 0.11 -2.94 9.27
C ASP A 70 0.58 -3.10 7.84
N LEU A 71 -0.11 -2.47 6.89
CA LEU A 71 0.31 -2.50 5.49
C LEU A 71 1.41 -1.50 5.20
N PHE A 72 1.59 -0.53 6.08
CA PHE A 72 2.59 0.51 5.86
C PHE A 72 3.93 0.11 6.44
N PRO A 73 5.02 0.71 5.95
CA PRO A 73 6.31 0.43 6.55
C PRO A 73 6.33 0.86 8.01
N GLU A 74 7.28 0.29 8.73
CA GLU A 74 7.38 0.64 10.13
C GLU A 74 7.71 2.12 10.23
N ILE A 75 6.85 2.87 10.87
CA ILE A 75 6.98 4.31 10.97
C ILE A 75 7.01 4.70 12.44
N ASP A 76 7.90 5.60 12.79
CA ASP A 76 7.95 6.12 14.14
C ASP A 76 6.88 7.22 14.25
N TRP A 77 5.74 6.85 14.78
CA TRP A 77 4.60 7.75 14.85
C TRP A 77 4.81 8.91 15.82
N GLN A 78 5.90 8.87 16.59
CA GLN A 78 6.20 9.98 17.49
C GLN A 78 6.97 11.08 16.80
N ARG A 79 7.49 10.82 15.63
CA ARG A 79 8.21 11.84 14.87
C ARG A 79 7.24 12.66 14.05
N PRO A 80 7.56 13.93 13.80
CA PRO A 80 6.72 14.76 12.95
C PRO A 80 6.58 14.12 11.56
N MET A 81 5.42 14.28 10.97
CA MET A 81 5.12 13.65 9.68
C MET A 81 6.02 14.18 8.56
N ASP A 82 6.45 15.44 8.65
CA ASP A 82 7.30 15.99 7.62
C ASP A 82 8.65 15.25 7.57
N GLU A 83 9.15 14.77 8.70
CA GLU A 83 10.37 13.97 8.71
C GLU A 83 10.14 12.61 8.07
N THR A 84 8.97 12.05 8.31
CA THR A 84 8.60 10.75 7.75
C THR A 84 8.47 10.84 6.23
N ILE A 85 7.90 11.92 5.75
CA ILE A 85 7.71 12.10 4.32
C ILE A 85 9.04 12.11 3.58
N HIS A 86 10.07 12.74 4.14
CA HIS A 86 11.37 12.77 3.48
C HIS A 86 11.96 11.36 3.35
N GLN A 87 11.59 10.47 4.25
CA GLN A 87 12.13 9.12 4.23
C GLN A 87 11.44 8.21 3.23
N TYR A 88 10.13 8.37 3.06
CA TYR A 88 9.35 7.41 2.30
C TYR A 88 8.79 7.93 0.98
N ILE A 89 8.78 9.24 0.77
CA ILE A 89 8.20 9.81 -0.44
C ILE A 89 9.32 10.47 -1.24
N PRO A 90 9.40 10.16 -2.57
CA PRO A 90 10.44 10.75 -3.40
C PRO A 90 10.41 12.26 -3.35
N GLN A 91 11.57 12.87 -3.46
CA GLN A 91 11.72 14.31 -3.40
C GLN A 91 10.79 15.01 -4.40
N GLU A 92 10.64 14.43 -5.57
CA GLU A 92 9.82 15.05 -6.60
C GLU A 92 8.36 15.20 -6.20
N LEU A 93 7.89 14.47 -5.21
CA LEU A 93 6.54 14.59 -4.74
C LEU A 93 6.39 15.53 -3.57
N HIS A 94 7.49 15.96 -3.00
CA HIS A 94 7.41 16.93 -1.90
C HIS A 94 6.83 18.26 -2.37
N ASP A 95 6.95 18.53 -3.67
CA ASP A 95 6.40 19.76 -4.21
C ASP A 95 4.88 19.79 -4.17
N PHE A 96 4.26 18.64 -3.99
CA PHE A 96 2.82 18.59 -3.90
C PHE A 96 2.35 18.63 -2.45
N ALA A 97 3.29 18.60 -1.51
CA ALA A 97 2.90 18.71 -0.12
C ALA A 97 2.35 20.11 0.06
N PRO A 98 1.31 20.19 0.78
CA PRO A 98 0.69 21.44 0.97
C PRO A 98 1.63 22.35 1.60
N GLU A 99 1.82 23.44 1.04
CA GLU A 99 2.66 24.28 1.48
C GLU A 99 2.03 24.76 2.58
N SER A 100 1.90 24.26 3.39
CA SER A 100 1.41 24.60 4.50
C SER A 100 0.65 25.77 4.42
N GLU A 101 -0.15 25.82 4.30
CA GLU A 101 -0.87 26.68 4.29
C GLU A 101 -1.02 27.51 5.17
N PRO A 102 -1.10 28.19 5.30
CA PRO A 102 -1.08 29.07 6.08
C PRO A 102 -2.09 29.30 6.45
N THR A 103 -2.41 29.37 6.79
CA THR A 103 -3.29 29.79 7.21
C THR A 103 -3.69 30.41 7.46
#